data_9ee613ec8a905e6801851e704ac7f261
#
_entry.id   9ee613ec8a905e6801851e704ac7f261
#
_cell.length_a   1.000
_cell.length_b   1.000
_cell.length_c   1.000
_cell.angle_alpha   90.00
_cell.angle_beta   90.00
_cell.angle_gamma   90.00
#
_symmetry.space_group_name_H-M   'P 1'
#
loop_
_entity.id
_entity.type
_entity.pdbx_description
1 polymer ?
#
loop_
_entity_poly.entity_id
_entity_poly.type
_entity_poly.pdbx_seq_one_letter_code
_entity_poly.pdbx_strand_id
1 'polypeptide(L)'
;MILAAALVLALLCPPGLRAQEVSLEDYLLQYDYGDRWDMKIESQQLVRMLQEERVQFVDIRFEEEHAAWQMGFGKHIPLPDLPENLHRLDRDRLVVTACPHRDRAIIAMTYLKTKGFQVKYLTDGMLGLAEYLRGDMALELTDP
;
A
#
# COMPACT_ATOMS: atom_id res chain seq x y z
N MET A 1 -23.02 24.44 50.65
CA MET A 1 -22.02 24.45 49.60
C MET A 1 -21.73 23.02 49.18
N ILE A 2 -22.27 22.58 48.04
CA ILE A 2 -22.08 21.22 47.55
C ILE A 2 -21.18 21.33 46.31
N LEU A 3 -19.93 20.84 46.43
CA LEU A 3 -19.00 20.76 45.30
C LEU A 3 -19.41 19.55 44.42
N ALA A 4 -19.85 19.82 43.23
CA ALA A 4 -20.04 18.81 42.22
C ALA A 4 -18.68 18.51 41.52
N ALA A 5 -18.12 17.33 41.77
CA ALA A 5 -16.95 16.83 41.04
C ALA A 5 -17.40 16.32 39.66
N ALA A 6 -17.04 17.06 38.63
CA ALA A 6 -17.24 16.61 37.25
C ALA A 6 -16.18 15.54 36.91
N LEU A 7 -16.62 14.28 36.76
CA LEU A 7 -15.80 13.17 36.32
C LEU A 7 -15.64 13.28 34.78
N VAL A 8 -14.47 13.74 34.33
CA VAL A 8 -14.11 13.73 32.91
C VAL A 8 -13.74 12.30 32.52
N LEU A 9 -14.68 11.62 31.90
CA LEU A 9 -14.45 10.31 31.32
C LEU A 9 -13.66 10.50 30.00
N ALA A 10 -12.33 10.39 30.07
CA ALA A 10 -11.49 10.35 28.89
C ALA A 10 -11.82 9.06 28.11
N LEU A 11 -12.52 9.19 26.99
CA LEU A 11 -12.69 8.14 26.00
C LEU A 11 -11.30 7.79 25.43
N LEU A 12 -10.66 6.79 26.03
CA LEU A 12 -9.51 6.10 25.44
C LEU A 12 -10.02 5.39 24.17
N CYS A 13 -9.82 6.03 23.02
CA CYS A 13 -9.97 5.38 21.73
C CYS A 13 -9.01 4.16 21.73
N PRO A 14 -9.48 2.90 21.55
CA PRO A 14 -8.57 1.77 21.52
C PRO A 14 -7.59 1.99 20.36
N PRO A 15 -6.28 1.68 20.52
CA PRO A 15 -5.35 1.70 19.41
C PRO A 15 -5.93 0.79 18.32
N GLY A 16 -6.08 1.34 17.11
CA GLY A 16 -6.68 0.64 15.99
C GLY A 16 -6.13 -0.79 15.91
N LEU A 17 -7.00 -1.77 15.66
CA LEU A 17 -6.63 -3.18 15.53
C LEU A 17 -5.54 -3.26 14.44
N ARG A 18 -4.27 -3.25 14.84
CA ARG A 18 -3.17 -3.56 13.93
C ARG A 18 -3.37 -5.01 13.50
N ALA A 19 -3.48 -5.24 12.21
CA ALA A 19 -3.53 -6.60 11.71
C ALA A 19 -2.27 -7.33 12.20
N GLN A 20 -2.47 -8.48 12.85
CA GLN A 20 -1.39 -9.31 13.38
C GLN A 20 -0.57 -9.91 12.24
N GLU A 21 0.72 -10.13 12.49
CA GLU A 21 1.52 -10.96 11.61
C GLU A 21 0.97 -12.39 11.64
N VAL A 22 0.87 -13.01 10.48
CA VAL A 22 0.42 -14.39 10.30
C VAL A 22 1.44 -15.17 9.49
N SER A 23 1.47 -16.49 9.64
CA SER A 23 2.28 -17.33 8.75
C SER A 23 1.73 -17.32 7.33
N LEU A 24 2.55 -17.68 6.34
CA LEU A 24 2.07 -17.82 4.98
C LEU A 24 1.02 -18.94 4.88
N GLU A 25 1.21 -20.02 5.63
CA GLU A 25 0.27 -21.13 5.71
C GLU A 25 -1.11 -20.68 6.20
N ASP A 26 -1.15 -19.91 7.30
CA ASP A 26 -2.40 -19.40 7.86
C ASP A 26 -3.08 -18.43 6.91
N TYR A 27 -2.32 -17.56 6.23
CA TYR A 27 -2.83 -16.68 5.20
C TYR A 27 -3.49 -17.46 4.06
N LEU A 28 -2.83 -18.52 3.57
CA LEU A 28 -3.35 -19.35 2.49
C LEU A 28 -4.59 -20.15 2.90
N LEU A 29 -4.62 -20.68 4.13
CA LEU A 29 -5.78 -21.41 4.66
C LEU A 29 -7.04 -20.54 4.80
N GLN A 30 -6.88 -19.25 5.01
CA GLN A 30 -7.97 -18.30 5.18
C GLN A 30 -8.37 -17.60 3.87
N TYR A 31 -7.56 -17.76 2.81
CA TYR A 31 -7.74 -17.04 1.55
C TYR A 31 -9.06 -17.39 0.86
N ASP A 32 -9.86 -16.38 0.55
CA ASP A 32 -11.16 -16.53 -0.08
C ASP A 32 -11.38 -15.60 -1.29
N TYR A 33 -12.61 -15.55 -1.80
CA TYR A 33 -12.99 -14.67 -2.91
C TYR A 33 -12.95 -13.18 -2.53
N GLY A 34 -13.18 -12.83 -1.26
CA GLY A 34 -13.05 -11.48 -0.75
C GLY A 34 -11.60 -11.01 -0.85
N ASP A 35 -10.66 -11.81 -0.36
CA ASP A 35 -9.22 -11.53 -0.47
C ASP A 35 -8.78 -11.39 -1.93
N ARG A 36 -9.30 -12.28 -2.81
CA ARG A 36 -9.02 -12.24 -4.26
C ARG A 36 -9.45 -10.91 -4.90
N TRP A 37 -10.52 -10.30 -4.46
CA TRP A 37 -10.96 -8.99 -4.94
C TRP A 37 -10.22 -7.85 -4.27
N ASP A 38 -10.04 -7.96 -2.96
CA ASP A 38 -9.43 -6.89 -2.15
C ASP A 38 -7.94 -6.68 -2.44
N MET A 39 -7.22 -7.70 -2.89
CA MET A 39 -5.79 -7.61 -3.20
C MET A 39 -5.44 -6.70 -4.39
N LYS A 40 -6.40 -6.18 -5.14
CA LYS A 40 -6.23 -5.53 -6.44
C LYS A 40 -6.52 -4.04 -6.40
N ILE A 41 -5.75 -3.28 -7.19
CA ILE A 41 -6.03 -1.88 -7.50
C ILE A 41 -5.59 -1.58 -8.94
N GLU A 42 -6.34 -0.74 -9.66
CA GLU A 42 -6.01 -0.28 -11.01
C GLU A 42 -5.41 1.14 -10.95
N SER A 43 -4.68 1.54 -12.00
CA SER A 43 -4.00 2.84 -12.09
C SER A 43 -4.93 4.02 -11.81
N GLN A 44 -6.13 4.04 -12.39
CA GLN A 44 -7.07 5.12 -12.17
C GLN A 44 -7.45 5.29 -10.69
N GLN A 45 -7.69 4.18 -9.99
CA GLN A 45 -8.02 4.22 -8.57
C GLN A 45 -6.80 4.61 -7.73
N LEU A 46 -5.61 4.08 -8.08
CA LEU A 46 -4.36 4.42 -7.41
C LEU A 46 -4.08 5.92 -7.47
N VAL A 47 -4.21 6.54 -8.66
CA VAL A 47 -3.93 7.96 -8.85
C VAL A 47 -4.85 8.82 -7.99
N ARG A 48 -6.15 8.54 -7.94
CA ARG A 48 -7.08 9.25 -7.04
C ARG A 48 -6.69 9.13 -5.57
N MET A 49 -6.29 7.93 -5.14
CA MET A 49 -5.90 7.71 -3.75
C MET A 49 -4.53 8.32 -3.39
N LEU A 50 -3.64 8.50 -4.38
CA LEU A 50 -2.38 9.26 -4.23
C LEU A 50 -2.65 10.74 -4.00
N GLN A 51 -3.56 11.35 -4.78
CA GLN A 51 -4.00 12.74 -4.60
C GLN A 51 -4.58 12.99 -3.20
N GLU A 52 -5.35 12.04 -2.69
CA GLU A 52 -5.96 12.08 -1.36
C GLU A 52 -4.97 11.70 -0.24
N GLU A 53 -3.71 11.45 -0.55
CA GLU A 53 -2.65 10.99 0.39
C GLU A 53 -3.02 9.73 1.19
N ARG A 54 -3.93 8.90 0.66
CA ARG A 54 -4.46 7.70 1.34
C ARG A 54 -3.63 6.45 1.14
N VAL A 55 -2.68 6.48 0.21
CA VAL A 55 -1.82 5.34 -0.12
C VAL A 55 -0.35 5.72 -0.13
N GLN A 56 0.49 4.72 -0.03
CA GLN A 56 1.91 4.79 -0.31
C GLN A 56 2.24 3.81 -1.43
N PHE A 57 2.72 4.35 -2.53
CA PHE A 57 3.13 3.58 -3.70
C PHE A 57 4.55 3.05 -3.53
N VAL A 58 4.76 1.77 -3.81
CA VAL A 58 6.06 1.10 -3.66
C VAL A 58 6.44 0.39 -4.93
N ASP A 59 7.47 0.91 -5.60
CA ASP A 59 8.14 0.26 -6.72
C ASP A 59 9.11 -0.80 -6.18
N ILE A 60 8.83 -2.07 -6.49
CA ILE A 60 9.61 -3.21 -5.99
C ILE A 60 10.57 -3.77 -7.04
N ARG A 61 10.82 -3.07 -8.14
CA ARG A 61 11.75 -3.47 -9.18
C ARG A 61 13.18 -3.44 -8.65
N PHE A 62 14.06 -4.14 -9.38
CA PHE A 62 15.49 -4.07 -9.10
C PHE A 62 16.05 -2.66 -9.38
N GLU A 63 17.20 -2.37 -8.78
CA GLU A 63 17.86 -1.06 -8.86
C GLU A 63 18.08 -0.62 -10.31
N GLU A 64 18.54 -1.54 -11.17
CA GLU A 64 18.84 -1.26 -12.57
C GLU A 64 17.59 -0.90 -13.38
N GLU A 65 16.46 -1.55 -13.09
CA GLU A 65 15.17 -1.27 -13.72
C GLU A 65 14.67 0.12 -13.31
N HIS A 66 14.76 0.43 -12.01
CA HIS A 66 14.37 1.72 -11.46
C HIS A 66 15.26 2.85 -11.98
N ALA A 67 16.57 2.62 -12.07
CA ALA A 67 17.51 3.59 -12.61
C ALA A 67 17.27 3.87 -14.11
N ALA A 68 16.80 2.86 -14.87
CA ALA A 68 16.51 3.03 -16.30
C ALA A 68 15.30 3.93 -16.53
N TRP A 69 14.26 3.83 -15.71
CA TRP A 69 13.08 4.71 -15.73
C TRP A 69 12.27 4.55 -14.43
N GLN A 70 11.60 5.61 -14.01
CA GLN A 70 10.80 5.67 -12.80
C GLN A 70 9.61 6.62 -12.95
N MET A 71 8.63 6.50 -12.05
CA MET A 71 7.42 7.33 -12.08
C MET A 71 7.62 8.75 -11.50
N GLY A 72 8.75 9.03 -10.86
CA GLY A 72 9.01 10.30 -10.19
C GLY A 72 8.30 10.48 -8.85
N PHE A 73 7.54 9.50 -8.39
CA PHE A 73 6.86 9.48 -7.09
C PHE A 73 6.89 8.07 -6.47
N GLY A 74 6.52 7.99 -5.20
CA GLY A 74 6.50 6.73 -4.46
C GLY A 74 7.86 6.41 -3.81
N LYS A 75 7.95 5.21 -3.25
CA LYS A 75 9.14 4.67 -2.62
C LYS A 75 9.72 3.58 -3.49
N HIS A 76 11.02 3.58 -3.69
CA HIS A 76 11.72 2.45 -4.28
C HIS A 76 12.26 1.56 -3.16
N ILE A 77 11.80 0.31 -3.15
CA ILE A 77 12.26 -0.74 -2.23
C ILE A 77 12.30 -2.05 -3.03
N PRO A 78 13.46 -2.44 -3.57
CA PRO A 78 13.58 -3.67 -4.32
C PRO A 78 13.04 -4.89 -3.55
N LEU A 79 12.41 -5.81 -4.27
CA LEU A 79 11.78 -6.99 -3.65
C LEU A 79 12.70 -7.76 -2.68
N PRO A 80 14.00 -8.00 -3.00
CA PRO A 80 14.92 -8.65 -2.06
C PRO A 80 15.17 -7.86 -0.79
N ASP A 81 15.11 -6.53 -0.87
CA ASP A 81 15.41 -5.63 0.25
C ASP A 81 14.17 -5.32 1.12
N LEU A 82 12.99 -5.71 0.64
CA LEU A 82 11.72 -5.42 1.31
C LEU A 82 11.68 -5.91 2.77
N PRO A 83 12.19 -7.11 3.13
CA PRO A 83 12.17 -7.58 4.50
C PRO A 83 12.91 -6.69 5.50
N GLU A 84 14.02 -6.11 5.09
CA GLU A 84 14.85 -5.25 5.95
C GLU A 84 14.32 -3.80 5.99
N ASN A 85 13.44 -3.43 5.06
CA ASN A 85 12.95 -2.07 4.85
C ASN A 85 11.48 -1.87 5.26
N LEU A 86 10.86 -2.79 6.01
CA LEU A 86 9.47 -2.64 6.49
C LEU A 86 9.26 -1.38 7.33
N HIS A 87 10.29 -0.92 8.03
CA HIS A 87 10.26 0.30 8.84
C HIS A 87 10.07 1.59 8.01
N ARG A 88 10.29 1.54 6.70
CA ARG A 88 10.05 2.66 5.77
C ARG A 88 8.59 2.80 5.36
N LEU A 89 7.76 1.81 5.70
CA LEU A 89 6.34 1.76 5.36
C LEU A 89 5.49 2.17 6.56
N ASP A 90 4.51 3.02 6.30
CA ASP A 90 3.50 3.41 7.27
C ASP A 90 2.44 2.30 7.38
N ARG A 91 2.22 1.77 8.57
CA ARG A 91 1.25 0.69 8.82
C ARG A 91 -0.20 1.15 8.80
N ASP A 92 -0.43 2.44 8.96
CA ASP A 92 -1.78 3.02 9.01
C ASP A 92 -2.27 3.49 7.62
N ARG A 93 -1.41 3.38 6.59
CA ARG A 93 -1.72 3.74 5.21
C ARG A 93 -1.66 2.51 4.30
N LEU A 94 -2.61 2.44 3.37
CA LEU A 94 -2.62 1.38 2.35
C LEU A 94 -1.32 1.41 1.54
N VAL A 95 -0.64 0.26 1.44
CA VAL A 95 0.52 0.06 0.57
C VAL A 95 0.04 -0.43 -0.79
N VAL A 96 0.57 0.12 -1.87
CA VAL A 96 0.35 -0.39 -3.22
C VAL A 96 1.70 -0.79 -3.82
N THR A 97 1.90 -2.09 -4.03
CA THR A 97 3.11 -2.63 -4.63
C THR A 97 2.99 -2.68 -6.15
N ALA A 98 4.07 -2.36 -6.85
CA ALA A 98 4.12 -2.37 -8.31
C ALA A 98 5.45 -2.87 -8.86
N CYS A 99 5.39 -3.57 -9.99
CA CYS A 99 6.50 -3.92 -10.86
C CYS A 99 6.06 -3.68 -12.32
N PRO A 100 6.86 -3.93 -13.36
CA PRO A 100 6.44 -3.64 -14.74
C PRO A 100 5.08 -4.23 -15.11
N HIS A 101 4.80 -5.46 -14.68
CA HIS A 101 3.52 -6.13 -14.87
C HIS A 101 2.80 -6.36 -13.54
N ARG A 102 2.92 -7.56 -12.92
CA ARG A 102 2.24 -7.88 -11.65
C ARG A 102 2.87 -9.02 -10.85
N ASP A 103 3.66 -9.87 -11.46
CA ASP A 103 4.22 -11.10 -10.88
C ASP A 103 4.96 -10.82 -9.55
N ARG A 104 5.96 -9.97 -9.57
CA ARG A 104 6.74 -9.58 -8.39
C ARG A 104 5.93 -8.72 -7.41
N ALA A 105 5.04 -7.87 -7.92
CA ALA A 105 4.15 -7.06 -7.09
C ALA A 105 3.21 -7.93 -6.25
N ILE A 106 2.72 -9.06 -6.78
CA ILE A 106 1.91 -10.03 -6.03
C ILE A 106 2.75 -10.69 -4.93
N ILE A 107 4.02 -11.04 -5.19
CA ILE A 107 4.91 -11.62 -4.17
C ILE A 107 5.11 -10.62 -3.03
N ALA A 108 5.44 -9.36 -3.35
CA ALA A 108 5.61 -8.29 -2.36
C ALA A 108 4.32 -8.06 -1.56
N MET A 109 3.17 -7.99 -2.23
CA MET A 109 1.86 -7.82 -1.61
C MET A 109 1.57 -8.97 -0.64
N THR A 110 1.77 -10.23 -1.06
CA THR A 110 1.54 -11.40 -0.20
C THR A 110 2.44 -11.35 1.03
N TYR A 111 3.73 -11.04 0.86
CA TYR A 111 4.65 -10.90 1.98
C TYR A 111 4.20 -9.80 2.95
N LEU A 112 3.87 -8.62 2.46
CA LEU A 112 3.41 -7.51 3.32
C LEU A 112 2.08 -7.83 4.02
N LYS A 113 1.18 -8.58 3.37
CA LYS A 113 -0.07 -9.04 3.99
C LYS A 113 0.23 -9.93 5.21
N THR A 114 1.17 -10.88 5.09
CA THR A 114 1.58 -11.73 6.23
C THR A 114 2.25 -10.93 7.35
N LYS A 115 2.81 -9.76 7.03
CA LYS A 115 3.42 -8.83 8.00
C LYS A 115 2.42 -7.84 8.61
N GLY A 116 1.13 -8.02 8.36
CA GLY A 116 0.05 -7.21 8.93
C GLY A 116 -0.10 -5.82 8.30
N PHE A 117 0.32 -5.62 7.06
CA PHE A 117 0.04 -4.41 6.31
C PHE A 117 -1.29 -4.49 5.58
N GLN A 118 -1.98 -3.36 5.48
CA GLN A 118 -3.01 -3.20 4.46
C GLN A 118 -2.31 -2.99 3.12
N VAL A 119 -2.49 -3.90 2.18
CA VAL A 119 -1.73 -3.87 0.93
C VAL A 119 -2.52 -4.41 -0.25
N LYS A 120 -2.31 -3.77 -1.41
CA LYS A 120 -2.83 -4.19 -2.71
C LYS A 120 -1.67 -4.23 -3.71
N TYR A 121 -1.86 -4.93 -4.84
CA TYR A 121 -0.93 -4.82 -5.96
C TYR A 121 -1.58 -4.11 -7.14
N LEU A 122 -0.78 -3.39 -7.90
CA LEU A 122 -1.21 -2.70 -9.12
C LEU A 122 -1.43 -3.72 -10.25
N THR A 123 -2.68 -3.86 -10.72
CA THR A 123 -3.09 -4.93 -11.65
C THR A 123 -2.59 -4.73 -13.08
N ASP A 124 -2.50 -3.50 -13.52
CA ASP A 124 -1.99 -3.12 -14.84
C ASP A 124 -0.48 -2.79 -14.82
N GLY A 125 0.13 -2.86 -13.63
CA GLY A 125 1.56 -2.69 -13.42
C GLY A 125 2.03 -1.26 -13.72
N MET A 126 3.34 -1.04 -13.59
CA MET A 126 3.93 0.27 -13.86
C MET A 126 3.83 0.67 -15.34
N LEU A 127 3.76 -0.29 -16.26
CA LEU A 127 3.56 0.00 -17.67
C LEU A 127 2.16 0.54 -17.93
N GLY A 128 1.12 -0.05 -17.32
CA GLY A 128 -0.24 0.46 -17.38
C GLY A 128 -0.38 1.82 -16.70
N LEU A 129 0.28 2.02 -15.56
CA LEU A 129 0.30 3.32 -14.87
C LEU A 129 0.99 4.40 -15.71
N ALA A 130 2.11 4.10 -16.35
CA ALA A 130 2.81 5.01 -17.25
C ALA A 130 1.94 5.37 -18.47
N GLU A 131 1.23 4.38 -19.05
CA GLU A 131 0.30 4.61 -20.14
C GLU A 131 -0.91 5.45 -19.70
N TYR A 132 -1.46 5.19 -18.51
CA TYR A 132 -2.56 5.98 -17.94
C TYR A 132 -2.17 7.45 -17.72
N LEU A 133 -0.97 7.69 -17.19
CA LEU A 133 -0.46 9.04 -16.91
C LEU A 133 0.13 9.75 -18.12
N ARG A 134 0.13 9.11 -19.28
CA ARG A 134 0.60 9.75 -20.51
C ARG A 134 -0.30 10.93 -20.89
N GLY A 135 0.31 12.05 -21.21
CA GLY A 135 -0.42 13.26 -21.62
C GLY A 135 -1.15 13.92 -20.46
N ASP A 136 -2.37 14.38 -20.72
CA ASP A 136 -3.14 15.24 -19.82
C ASP A 136 -3.53 14.55 -18.48
N MET A 137 -3.58 13.22 -18.46
CA MET A 137 -3.88 12.47 -17.24
C MET A 137 -2.82 12.66 -16.15
N ALA A 138 -1.59 13.09 -16.50
CA ALA A 138 -0.57 13.43 -15.53
C ALA A 138 -0.96 14.64 -14.64
N LEU A 139 -1.85 15.51 -15.12
CA LEU A 139 -2.37 16.64 -14.36
C LEU A 139 -3.14 16.17 -13.11
N GLU A 140 -3.76 14.98 -13.15
CA GLU A 140 -4.45 14.40 -12.00
C GLU A 140 -3.53 14.21 -10.78
N LEU A 141 -2.21 14.12 -10.95
CA LEU A 141 -1.26 14.02 -9.84
C LEU A 141 -0.78 15.37 -9.30
N THR A 142 -0.99 16.44 -10.04
CA THR A 142 -0.43 17.76 -9.73
C THR A 142 -1.47 18.77 -9.32
N ASP A 143 -2.74 18.51 -9.60
CA ASP A 143 -3.88 19.38 -9.22
C ASP A 143 -4.55 18.80 -7.96
N PRO A 144 -4.41 19.44 -6.79
CA PRO A 144 -5.03 19.00 -5.55
C PRO A 144 -6.55 19.26 -5.51
#